data_b7bc2fd575ea44655b54fabe0a6485cb
#
_entry.id   b7bc2fd575ea44655b54fabe0a6485cb
#
_cell.length_a   1.000
_cell.length_b   1.000
_cell.length_c   1.000
_cell.angle_alpha   90.00
_cell.angle_beta   90.00
_cell.angle_gamma   90.00
#
_symmetry.space_group_name_H-M   'P 1'
#
loop_
_entity.id
_entity.type
_entity.pdbx_description
1 polymer ?
#
loop_
_entity_poly.entity_id
_entity_poly.type
_entity_poly.pdbx_seq_one_letter_code
_entity_poly.pdbx_strand_id
1 'polypeptide(L)'
;SNKRWLTSEEVRQDVKYDQMNAVGFHIPGAFDKVLAIEKCWLQDDISNRIRNAIRDYAYEHDYSFINLRTQEGMLRNMIVRTSSTGELMVIVICKITEEHEMELFKQLLQFVADSFPEITSLLYIINNKCNDTINDLDVHVFKGKDHIFEEMEGLRFKVGPKSFYQTNSEQAYNLYKVA
;
A
#
# COMPACT_ATOMS: atom_id res chain seq x y z
N SER A 1 7.47 -7.12 -1.45
CA SER A 1 8.83 -7.62 -1.70
C SER A 1 8.80 -9.09 -2.11
N ASN A 2 9.77 -9.52 -2.90
CA ASN A 2 9.98 -10.93 -3.25
C ASN A 2 10.72 -11.73 -2.15
N LYS A 3 10.90 -11.14 -0.97
CA LYS A 3 11.59 -11.76 0.17
C LYS A 3 10.72 -11.73 1.42
N ARG A 4 10.04 -12.86 1.65
CA ARG A 4 9.27 -13.11 2.86
C ARG A 4 10.20 -13.30 4.06
N TRP A 5 9.88 -12.65 5.17
CA TRP A 5 10.45 -12.96 6.47
C TRP A 5 9.73 -14.19 7.07
N LEU A 6 10.48 -15.19 7.45
CA LEU A 6 9.95 -16.33 8.20
C LEU A 6 10.03 -16.04 9.69
N THR A 7 8.93 -16.26 10.39
CA THR A 7 8.89 -16.16 11.85
C THR A 7 9.72 -17.27 12.49
N SER A 8 10.10 -17.08 13.76
CA SER A 8 10.86 -18.14 14.49
C SER A 8 10.08 -19.44 14.61
N GLU A 9 8.76 -19.37 14.57
CA GLU A 9 7.88 -20.54 14.61
C GLU A 9 7.89 -21.28 13.27
N GLU A 10 7.71 -20.56 12.17
CA GLU A 10 7.79 -21.11 10.80
C GLU A 10 9.16 -21.77 10.54
N VAL A 11 10.24 -21.15 11.02
CA VAL A 11 11.59 -21.73 10.92
C VAL A 11 11.72 -23.01 11.74
N ARG A 12 11.17 -23.05 12.96
CA ARG A 12 11.21 -24.27 13.79
C ARG A 12 10.38 -25.40 13.22
N GLN A 13 9.28 -25.09 12.55
CA GLN A 13 8.39 -26.07 11.91
C GLN A 13 8.84 -26.45 10.49
N ASP A 14 9.98 -25.92 10.01
CA ASP A 14 10.49 -26.11 8.63
C ASP A 14 9.42 -25.80 7.57
N VAL A 15 8.64 -24.76 7.78
CA VAL A 15 7.59 -24.35 6.84
C VAL A 15 8.23 -23.91 5.52
N LYS A 16 7.77 -24.52 4.43
CA LYS A 16 8.22 -24.18 3.07
C LYS A 16 7.09 -23.50 2.32
N TYR A 17 7.45 -22.45 1.60
CA TYR A 17 6.54 -21.73 0.71
C TYR A 17 6.96 -21.96 -0.74
N ASP A 18 5.99 -22.16 -1.61
CA ASP A 18 6.23 -22.31 -3.06
C ASP A 18 6.83 -21.05 -3.65
N GLN A 19 6.50 -19.89 -3.06
CA GLN A 19 7.05 -18.60 -3.41
C GLN A 19 7.37 -17.75 -2.17
N MET A 20 8.39 -16.91 -2.27
CA MET A 20 8.83 -16.04 -1.19
C MET A 20 8.28 -14.60 -1.31
N ASN A 21 7.38 -14.34 -2.24
CA ASN A 21 6.68 -13.04 -2.34
C ASN A 21 5.87 -12.75 -1.08
N ALA A 22 5.89 -11.50 -0.64
CA ALA A 22 5.18 -11.10 0.57
C ALA A 22 4.62 -9.67 0.46
N VAL A 23 3.41 -9.50 0.97
CA VAL A 23 2.79 -8.18 1.22
C VAL A 23 2.56 -8.05 2.71
N GLY A 24 3.04 -6.95 3.28
CA GLY A 24 3.01 -6.70 4.71
C GLY A 24 3.95 -5.57 5.11
N PHE A 25 4.68 -5.73 6.21
CA PHE A 25 5.56 -4.71 6.75
C PHE A 25 7.02 -5.15 6.79
N HIS A 26 7.92 -4.21 6.55
CA HIS A 26 9.35 -4.45 6.66
C HIS A 26 9.76 -4.77 8.09
N ILE A 27 10.71 -5.69 8.22
CA ILE A 27 11.28 -6.07 9.52
C ILE A 27 12.38 -5.07 9.90
N PRO A 28 12.39 -4.55 11.14
CA PRO A 28 13.51 -3.76 11.64
C PRO A 28 14.84 -4.48 11.45
N GLY A 29 15.83 -3.80 10.88
CA GLY A 29 17.15 -4.36 10.60
C GLY A 29 17.25 -5.27 9.37
N ALA A 30 16.14 -5.54 8.66
CA ALA A 30 16.12 -6.35 7.44
C ALA A 30 15.32 -5.63 6.35
N PHE A 31 15.87 -4.56 5.80
CA PHE A 31 15.20 -3.64 4.87
C PHE A 31 14.61 -4.30 3.62
N ASP A 32 15.16 -5.45 3.19
CA ASP A 32 14.73 -6.19 2.01
C ASP A 32 13.72 -7.29 2.30
N LYS A 33 13.37 -7.52 3.58
CA LYS A 33 12.44 -8.58 3.98
C LYS A 33 11.12 -8.01 4.50
N VAL A 34 10.04 -8.71 4.17
CA VAL A 34 8.67 -8.34 4.55
C VAL A 34 8.03 -9.47 5.36
N LEU A 35 7.51 -9.13 6.53
CA LEU A 35 6.62 -10.00 7.29
C LEU A 35 5.25 -9.97 6.62
N ALA A 36 4.84 -11.10 6.08
CA ALA A 36 3.49 -11.25 5.55
C ALA A 36 2.50 -11.35 6.70
N ILE A 37 1.47 -10.51 6.66
CA ILE A 37 0.42 -10.51 7.68
C ILE A 37 -0.95 -10.56 7.04
N GLU A 38 -1.87 -11.30 7.66
CA GLU A 38 -3.27 -11.36 7.26
C GLU A 38 -4.07 -10.22 7.86
N LYS A 39 -3.80 -9.86 9.11
CA LYS A 39 -4.50 -8.82 9.84
C LYS A 39 -3.54 -7.93 10.63
N CYS A 40 -3.61 -6.64 10.38
CA CYS A 40 -3.04 -5.59 11.22
C CYS A 40 -4.15 -5.04 12.12
N TRP A 41 -3.99 -5.14 13.42
CA TRP A 41 -4.96 -4.67 14.42
C TRP A 41 -4.90 -3.16 14.66
N LEU A 42 -3.88 -2.49 14.10
CA LEU A 42 -3.69 -1.04 14.20
C LEU A 42 -4.32 -0.28 13.01
N GLN A 43 -4.94 -0.99 12.08
CA GLN A 43 -5.55 -0.43 10.88
C GLN A 43 -7.03 -0.85 10.81
N ASP A 44 -7.83 -0.02 10.15
CA ASP A 44 -9.20 -0.36 9.81
C ASP A 44 -9.25 -1.65 8.98
N ASP A 45 -10.30 -2.44 9.15
CA ASP A 45 -10.44 -3.73 8.48
C ASP A 45 -10.40 -3.62 6.95
N ILE A 46 -10.93 -2.53 6.40
CA ILE A 46 -10.86 -2.27 4.95
C ILE A 46 -9.43 -2.25 4.42
N SER A 47 -8.47 -1.72 5.18
CA SER A 47 -7.04 -1.72 4.80
C SER A 47 -6.48 -3.14 4.71
N ASN A 48 -6.89 -4.04 5.62
CA ASN A 48 -6.51 -5.45 5.59
C ASN A 48 -7.11 -6.15 4.37
N ARG A 49 -8.40 -5.92 4.09
CA ARG A 49 -9.12 -6.50 2.95
C ARG A 49 -8.46 -6.10 1.62
N ILE A 50 -8.17 -4.82 1.43
CA ILE A 50 -7.52 -4.30 0.22
C ILE A 50 -6.12 -4.91 0.06
N ARG A 51 -5.31 -4.88 1.13
CA ARG A 51 -3.94 -5.46 1.09
C ARG A 51 -3.96 -6.94 0.70
N ASN A 52 -4.84 -7.71 1.33
CA ASN A 52 -4.92 -9.14 1.08
C ASN A 52 -5.46 -9.43 -0.33
N ALA A 53 -6.48 -8.70 -0.80
CA ALA A 53 -7.02 -8.86 -2.15
C ALA A 53 -5.97 -8.53 -3.23
N ILE A 54 -5.20 -7.45 -3.07
CA ILE A 54 -4.10 -7.12 -3.99
C ILE A 54 -3.04 -8.21 -3.99
N ARG A 55 -2.67 -8.74 -2.82
CA ARG A 55 -1.74 -9.86 -2.70
C ARG A 55 -2.24 -11.09 -3.45
N ASP A 56 -3.46 -11.49 -3.17
CA ASP A 56 -4.03 -12.73 -3.71
C ASP A 56 -4.18 -12.64 -5.23
N TYR A 57 -4.68 -11.51 -5.75
CA TYR A 57 -4.73 -11.24 -7.17
C TYR A 57 -3.34 -11.27 -7.82
N ALA A 58 -2.35 -10.65 -7.18
CA ALA A 58 -0.99 -10.63 -7.70
C ALA A 58 -0.34 -12.04 -7.71
N TYR A 59 -0.69 -12.90 -6.75
CA TYR A 59 -0.22 -14.29 -6.74
C TYR A 59 -0.91 -15.12 -7.83
N GLU A 60 -2.21 -14.98 -7.99
CA GLU A 60 -3.00 -15.71 -8.98
C GLU A 60 -2.58 -15.40 -10.43
N HIS A 61 -2.10 -14.18 -10.68
CA HIS A 61 -1.73 -13.70 -12.00
C HIS A 61 -0.21 -13.55 -12.20
N ASP A 62 0.60 -14.16 -11.34
CA ASP A 62 2.07 -14.20 -11.44
C ASP A 62 2.75 -12.82 -11.55
N TYR A 63 2.22 -11.81 -10.84
CA TYR A 63 2.86 -10.50 -10.79
C TYR A 63 4.22 -10.55 -10.11
N SER A 64 5.20 -9.88 -10.67
CA SER A 64 6.52 -9.77 -10.07
C SER A 64 6.53 -8.76 -8.92
N PHE A 65 7.17 -9.14 -7.81
CA PHE A 65 7.35 -8.29 -6.63
C PHE A 65 8.77 -7.75 -6.59
N ILE A 66 8.91 -6.49 -6.19
CA ILE A 66 10.23 -5.84 -6.14
C ILE A 66 11.21 -6.62 -5.27
N ASN A 67 12.41 -6.85 -5.82
CA ASN A 67 13.59 -7.20 -5.08
C ASN A 67 14.37 -5.92 -4.75
N LEU A 68 14.42 -5.53 -3.49
CA LEU A 68 15.05 -4.28 -3.08
C LEU A 68 16.58 -4.27 -3.23
N ARG A 69 17.22 -5.44 -3.47
CA ARG A 69 18.66 -5.51 -3.72
C ARG A 69 19.00 -5.41 -5.20
N THR A 70 18.28 -6.14 -6.06
CA THR A 70 18.51 -6.09 -7.51
C THR A 70 17.70 -5.01 -8.20
N GLN A 71 16.71 -4.44 -7.51
CA GLN A 71 15.78 -3.45 -8.07
C GLN A 71 14.95 -3.98 -9.25
N GLU A 72 14.69 -5.28 -9.28
CA GLU A 72 13.86 -5.97 -10.25
C GLU A 72 12.49 -6.29 -9.68
N GLY A 73 11.47 -6.34 -10.54
CA GLY A 73 10.08 -6.60 -10.18
C GLY A 73 9.19 -5.37 -10.19
N MET A 74 7.92 -5.58 -10.49
CA MET A 74 6.94 -4.53 -10.79
C MET A 74 6.29 -3.95 -9.53
N LEU A 75 5.71 -4.78 -8.65
CA LEU A 75 4.96 -4.29 -7.48
C LEU A 75 5.90 -3.88 -6.36
N ARG A 76 5.83 -2.60 -5.95
CA ARG A 76 6.70 -2.03 -4.93
C ARG A 76 6.00 -1.84 -3.60
N ASN A 77 5.18 -0.81 -3.50
CA ASN A 77 4.57 -0.38 -2.25
C ASN A 77 3.08 -0.11 -2.46
N MET A 78 2.35 -0.08 -1.34
CA MET A 78 0.96 0.33 -1.29
C MET A 78 0.76 1.24 -0.09
N ILE A 79 0.00 2.31 -0.26
CA ILE A 79 -0.42 3.21 0.80
C ILE A 79 -1.94 3.18 0.86
N VAL A 80 -2.50 2.94 2.03
CA VAL A 80 -3.93 3.05 2.30
C VAL A 80 -4.14 4.14 3.34
N ARG A 81 -5.04 5.05 3.08
CA ARG A 81 -5.44 6.12 3.99
C ARG A 81 -6.94 6.12 4.15
N THR A 82 -7.40 5.99 5.37
CA THR A 82 -8.78 6.21 5.79
C THR A 82 -8.90 7.59 6.40
N SER A 83 -10.05 8.24 6.28
CA SER A 83 -10.32 9.54 6.87
C SER A 83 -11.49 9.50 7.83
N SER A 84 -11.56 10.49 8.73
CA SER A 84 -12.70 10.69 9.66
C SER A 84 -14.03 10.92 8.94
N THR A 85 -14.00 11.37 7.69
CA THR A 85 -15.18 11.58 6.84
C THR A 85 -15.66 10.30 6.15
N GLY A 86 -15.00 9.16 6.35
CA GLY A 86 -15.28 7.89 5.69
C GLY A 86 -14.74 7.79 4.26
N GLU A 87 -13.94 8.76 3.80
CA GLU A 87 -13.28 8.67 2.51
C GLU A 87 -12.04 7.76 2.59
N LEU A 88 -11.75 7.08 1.49
CA LEU A 88 -10.70 6.06 1.40
C LEU A 88 -9.80 6.34 0.19
N MET A 89 -8.50 6.51 0.45
CA MET A 89 -7.47 6.65 -0.58
C MET A 89 -6.58 5.42 -0.61
N VAL A 90 -6.38 4.89 -1.80
CA VAL A 90 -5.42 3.80 -2.07
C VAL A 90 -4.44 4.28 -3.13
N ILE A 91 -3.15 4.13 -2.86
CA ILE A 91 -2.07 4.46 -3.77
C ILE A 91 -1.25 3.20 -4.00
N VAL A 92 -1.21 2.71 -5.23
CA VAL A 92 -0.35 1.57 -5.60
C VAL A 92 0.89 2.09 -6.31
N ILE A 93 2.06 1.68 -5.84
CA ILE A 93 3.35 2.12 -6.36
C ILE A 93 4.01 0.95 -7.08
N CYS A 94 4.36 1.16 -8.33
CA CYS A 94 4.98 0.14 -9.18
C CYS A 94 6.27 0.65 -9.83
N LYS A 95 7.03 -0.29 -10.33
CA LYS A 95 8.12 -0.06 -11.27
C LYS A 95 7.65 -0.58 -12.62
N ILE A 96 7.75 0.25 -13.66
CA ILE A 96 7.37 -0.10 -15.02
C ILE A 96 8.58 0.13 -15.93
N THR A 97 9.06 -0.91 -16.55
CA THR A 97 10.19 -0.86 -17.46
C THR A 97 9.79 -1.21 -18.89
N GLU A 98 8.69 -1.94 -19.04
CA GLU A 98 8.18 -2.39 -20.33
C GLU A 98 6.70 -2.06 -20.49
N GLU A 99 6.24 -1.88 -21.72
CA GLU A 99 4.87 -1.46 -22.01
C GLU A 99 3.83 -2.49 -21.54
N HIS A 100 4.12 -3.79 -21.67
CA HIS A 100 3.22 -4.84 -21.21
C HIS A 100 3.00 -4.83 -19.67
N GLU A 101 4.00 -4.41 -18.90
CA GLU A 101 3.86 -4.27 -17.43
C GLU A 101 2.83 -3.20 -17.08
N MET A 102 2.73 -2.12 -17.88
CA MET A 102 1.71 -1.10 -17.67
C MET A 102 0.29 -1.66 -17.88
N GLU A 103 0.09 -2.51 -18.88
CA GLU A 103 -1.22 -3.13 -19.11
C GLU A 103 -1.61 -4.11 -17.98
N LEU A 104 -0.66 -4.93 -17.53
CA LEU A 104 -0.88 -5.78 -16.34
C LEU A 104 -1.20 -4.92 -15.12
N PHE A 105 -0.46 -3.84 -14.90
CA PHE A 105 -0.68 -2.97 -13.77
C PHE A 105 -2.05 -2.31 -13.79
N LYS A 106 -2.53 -1.88 -14.95
CA LYS A 106 -3.91 -1.36 -15.10
C LYS A 106 -4.98 -2.41 -14.79
N GLN A 107 -4.73 -3.68 -15.15
CA GLN A 107 -5.65 -4.78 -14.79
C GLN A 107 -5.77 -4.94 -13.27
N LEU A 108 -4.64 -4.87 -12.54
CA LEU A 108 -4.66 -4.87 -11.08
C LEU A 108 -5.44 -3.69 -10.51
N LEU A 109 -5.23 -2.48 -11.04
CA LEU A 109 -5.95 -1.28 -10.59
C LEU A 109 -7.45 -1.38 -10.88
N GLN A 110 -7.82 -1.95 -12.03
CA GLN A 110 -9.23 -2.20 -12.37
C GLN A 110 -9.86 -3.21 -11.43
N PHE A 111 -9.17 -4.32 -11.14
CA PHE A 111 -9.61 -5.29 -10.14
C PHE A 111 -9.86 -4.63 -8.78
N VAL A 112 -8.95 -3.78 -8.32
CA VAL A 112 -9.12 -3.04 -7.04
C VAL A 112 -10.32 -2.11 -7.10
N ALA A 113 -10.50 -1.38 -8.22
CA ALA A 113 -11.60 -0.45 -8.41
C ALA A 113 -12.98 -1.14 -8.41
N ASP A 114 -13.05 -2.36 -8.92
CA ASP A 114 -14.29 -3.15 -9.02
C ASP A 114 -14.59 -3.89 -7.72
N SER A 115 -13.56 -4.38 -7.04
CA SER A 115 -13.69 -5.13 -5.78
C SER A 115 -14.00 -4.24 -4.57
N PHE A 116 -13.61 -2.95 -4.62
CA PHE A 116 -13.75 -2.01 -3.51
C PHE A 116 -14.41 -0.70 -3.97
N PRO A 117 -15.73 -0.70 -4.20
CA PRO A 117 -16.47 0.50 -4.64
C PRO A 117 -16.42 1.65 -3.62
N GLU A 118 -16.11 1.35 -2.35
CA GLU A 118 -15.93 2.32 -1.28
C GLU A 118 -14.66 3.19 -1.44
N ILE A 119 -13.71 2.82 -2.32
CA ILE A 119 -12.53 3.64 -2.60
C ILE A 119 -12.94 4.93 -3.31
N THR A 120 -12.71 6.06 -2.66
CA THR A 120 -13.02 7.40 -3.20
C THR A 120 -11.87 8.00 -4.01
N SER A 121 -10.65 7.51 -3.79
CA SER A 121 -9.42 7.98 -4.43
C SER A 121 -8.49 6.79 -4.69
N LEU A 122 -8.50 6.25 -5.91
CA LEU A 122 -7.56 5.22 -6.36
C LEU A 122 -6.50 5.86 -7.23
N LEU A 123 -5.28 5.88 -6.72
CA LEU A 123 -4.13 6.53 -7.32
C LEU A 123 -3.02 5.53 -7.60
N TYR A 124 -2.11 5.91 -8.49
CA TYR A 124 -0.88 5.15 -8.69
C TYR A 124 0.32 6.05 -8.94
N ILE A 125 1.51 5.50 -8.68
CA ILE A 125 2.80 6.17 -8.90
C ILE A 125 3.74 5.18 -9.57
N ILE A 126 4.42 5.63 -10.62
CA ILE A 126 5.51 4.87 -11.25
C ILE A 126 6.81 5.32 -10.59
N ASN A 127 7.46 4.39 -9.89
CA ASN A 127 8.73 4.64 -9.23
C ASN A 127 9.82 3.71 -9.75
N ASN A 128 10.56 4.19 -10.73
CA ASN A 128 11.70 3.47 -11.33
C ASN A 128 13.04 3.76 -10.63
N LYS A 129 13.01 4.53 -9.53
CA LYS A 129 14.20 4.84 -8.70
C LYS A 129 14.57 3.68 -7.80
N CYS A 130 15.78 3.74 -7.24
CA CYS A 130 16.26 2.75 -6.26
C CYS A 130 15.75 2.98 -4.83
N ASN A 131 15.08 4.10 -4.55
CA ASN A 131 14.52 4.43 -3.24
C ASN A 131 12.98 4.55 -3.29
N ASP A 132 12.36 4.57 -2.12
CA ASP A 132 10.89 4.61 -1.99
C ASP A 132 10.31 6.02 -1.81
N THR A 133 11.11 7.07 -1.96
CA THR A 133 10.60 8.45 -1.90
C THR A 133 9.72 8.76 -3.10
N ILE A 134 8.56 9.37 -2.84
CA ILE A 134 7.55 9.68 -3.86
C ILE A 134 7.34 11.19 -4.08
N ASN A 135 8.02 12.04 -3.31
CA ASN A 135 7.75 13.48 -3.32
C ASN A 135 8.00 14.15 -4.68
N ASP A 136 8.98 13.64 -5.42
CA ASP A 136 9.43 14.11 -6.74
C ASP A 136 8.79 13.35 -7.91
N LEU A 137 7.87 12.41 -7.65
CA LEU A 137 7.21 11.59 -8.68
C LEU A 137 5.79 12.09 -8.96
N ASP A 138 5.33 11.90 -10.18
CA ASP A 138 3.96 12.20 -10.54
C ASP A 138 2.97 11.20 -9.94
N VAL A 139 1.83 11.73 -9.49
CA VAL A 139 0.71 10.94 -8.98
C VAL A 139 -0.38 10.94 -10.04
N HIS A 140 -0.81 9.76 -10.44
CA HIS A 140 -1.85 9.59 -11.44
C HIS A 140 -3.14 9.12 -10.78
N VAL A 141 -4.26 9.71 -11.18
CA VAL A 141 -5.59 9.29 -10.75
C VAL A 141 -6.07 8.17 -11.66
N PHE A 142 -6.32 6.99 -11.11
CA PHE A 142 -6.96 5.90 -11.84
C PHE A 142 -8.47 5.99 -11.76
N LYS A 143 -9.01 6.23 -10.54
CA LYS A 143 -10.45 6.38 -10.30
C LYS A 143 -10.71 7.37 -9.16
N GLY A 144 -11.75 8.17 -9.30
CA GLY A 144 -12.22 9.07 -8.25
C GLY A 144 -11.45 10.39 -8.18
N LYS A 145 -11.09 10.80 -6.97
CA LYS A 145 -10.47 12.10 -6.69
C LYS A 145 -8.95 11.95 -6.50
N ASP A 146 -8.22 13.06 -6.62
CA ASP A 146 -6.79 13.16 -6.30
C ASP A 146 -6.51 13.37 -4.79
N HIS A 147 -7.55 13.35 -3.95
CA HIS A 147 -7.48 13.66 -2.53
C HIS A 147 -8.63 13.02 -1.75
N ILE A 148 -8.50 13.04 -0.43
CA ILE A 148 -9.58 12.79 0.53
C ILE A 148 -9.70 13.99 1.46
N PHE A 149 -10.82 14.06 2.20
CA PHE A 149 -11.02 15.09 3.21
C PHE A 149 -10.97 14.50 4.61
N GLU A 150 -10.32 15.23 5.50
CA GLU A 150 -10.40 15.06 6.95
C GLU A 150 -11.22 16.21 7.54
N GLU A 151 -11.86 15.95 8.68
CA GLU A 151 -12.64 16.97 9.37
C GLU A 151 -12.26 17.01 10.86
N MET A 152 -12.06 18.20 11.40
CA MET A 152 -11.77 18.44 12.80
C MET A 152 -12.38 19.77 13.24
N GLU A 153 -13.23 19.76 14.27
CA GLU A 153 -13.92 20.97 14.81
C GLU A 153 -14.64 21.80 13.74
N GLY A 154 -15.27 21.15 12.75
CA GLY A 154 -15.94 21.82 11.64
C GLY A 154 -15.01 22.39 10.57
N LEU A 155 -13.68 22.25 10.75
CA LEU A 155 -12.70 22.57 9.71
C LEU A 155 -12.47 21.35 8.83
N ARG A 156 -12.45 21.61 7.52
CA ARG A 156 -12.26 20.57 6.51
C ARG A 156 -10.91 20.70 5.83
N PHE A 157 -10.09 19.64 5.93
CA PHE A 157 -8.72 19.62 5.41
C PHE A 157 -8.65 18.74 4.16
N LYS A 158 -8.16 19.30 3.07
CA LYS A 158 -7.84 18.53 1.85
C LYS A 158 -6.53 17.80 2.04
N VAL A 159 -6.56 16.45 2.04
CA VAL A 159 -5.39 15.59 2.21
C VAL A 159 -5.07 14.91 0.90
N GLY A 160 -3.98 15.32 0.27
CA GLY A 160 -3.46 14.72 -0.95
C GLY A 160 -2.55 13.51 -0.66
N PRO A 161 -2.13 12.79 -1.71
CA PRO A 161 -1.30 11.59 -1.58
C PRO A 161 0.05 11.82 -0.91
N LYS A 162 0.60 13.02 -1.06
CA LYS A 162 1.90 13.42 -0.48
C LYS A 162 1.75 14.29 0.77
N SER A 163 0.52 14.64 1.16
CA SER A 163 0.28 15.46 2.34
C SER A 163 0.59 14.67 3.61
N PHE A 164 1.27 15.33 4.56
CA PHE A 164 1.33 14.81 5.92
C PHE A 164 0.00 15.07 6.61
N TYR A 165 -0.56 14.05 7.26
CA TYR A 165 -1.65 14.13 8.21
C TYR A 165 -1.47 13.03 9.25
N GLN A 166 -1.82 13.31 10.51
CA GLN A 166 -1.70 12.32 11.58
C GLN A 166 -2.60 11.12 11.31
N THR A 167 -2.02 9.93 11.37
CA THR A 167 -2.73 8.68 11.03
C THR A 167 -3.84 8.31 12.03
N ASN A 168 -3.72 8.77 13.27
CA ASN A 168 -4.75 8.63 14.30
C ASN A 168 -5.36 10.01 14.56
N SER A 169 -6.42 10.34 13.84
CA SER A 169 -7.08 11.66 13.90
C SER A 169 -7.66 11.96 15.27
N GLU A 170 -8.17 10.96 15.99
CA GLU A 170 -8.71 11.13 17.34
C GLU A 170 -7.63 11.51 18.35
N GLN A 171 -6.51 10.80 18.33
CA GLN A 171 -5.39 11.11 19.23
C GLN A 171 -4.68 12.42 18.83
N ALA A 172 -4.63 12.74 17.54
CA ALA A 172 -4.14 14.03 17.07
C ALA A 172 -5.00 15.17 17.63
N TYR A 173 -6.31 15.02 17.59
CA TYR A 173 -7.23 16.02 18.17
C TYR A 173 -7.01 16.20 19.68
N ASN A 174 -6.88 15.09 20.44
CA ASN A 174 -6.60 15.16 21.87
C ASN A 174 -5.25 15.85 22.14
N LEU A 175 -4.23 15.58 21.34
CA LEU A 175 -2.92 16.25 21.44
C LEU A 175 -3.03 17.77 21.19
N TYR A 176 -3.75 18.17 20.16
CA TYR A 176 -3.92 19.59 19.83
C TYR A 176 -4.72 20.38 20.86
N LYS A 177 -5.59 19.70 21.64
CA LYS A 177 -6.28 20.36 22.77
C LYS A 177 -5.38 20.66 23.96
N VAL A 178 -4.25 19.98 24.08
CA VAL A 178 -3.32 20.14 25.21
C VAL A 178 -2.19 21.12 24.87
N ALA A 179 -1.92 21.34 23.57
CA ALA A 179 -0.86 22.25 23.09
C ALA A 179 -1.38 23.68 22.97
#